data_d0994d921d4885172b4c054f8eb2a1d5
#
_entry.id   d0994d921d4885172b4c054f8eb2a1d5
#
_cell.length_a   1.000
_cell.length_b   1.000
_cell.length_c   1.000
_cell.angle_alpha   90.00
_cell.angle_beta   90.00
_cell.angle_gamma   90.00
#
_symmetry.space_group_name_H-M   'P 1'
#
loop_
_entity.id
_entity.type
_entity.pdbx_description
1 polymer ?
#
loop_
_entity_poly.entity_id
_entity_poly.type
_entity_poly.pdbx_seq_one_letter_code
_entity_poly.pdbx_strand_id
1 'polypeptide(L)'
;MIIPLFVSFKGCPHRCLFCNQPIINGTAYHGVEDVKSQLRTLAGWVRKDHRNELAFYGGSFTALPLAEQEALLELVMPYRKAGYFTDLRLSTRPDAISPASLSLLRDYGVRTVELGVQSLDDVTLTLLDRGHDAHCVYEATAQLQAAGFAVIHQLMVNLPGETEETLKKTLRGVTAMHPEGCRIYPLLVIEGTKLADWYRKGCYTPLDLAET
;
A
#
# COMPACT_ATOMS: atom_id res chain seq x y z
N MET A 1 -10.29 -7.18 12.93
CA MET A 1 -8.82 -7.39 12.80
C MET A 1 -8.44 -7.35 11.34
N ILE A 2 -7.26 -6.79 10.96
CA ILE A 2 -6.73 -6.86 9.59
C ILE A 2 -5.92 -8.14 9.45
N ILE A 3 -6.21 -8.93 8.41
CA ILE A 3 -5.53 -10.18 8.08
C ILE A 3 -4.68 -9.92 6.82
N PRO A 4 -3.34 -9.81 6.93
CA PRO A 4 -2.50 -9.50 5.78
C PRO A 4 -2.30 -10.71 4.88
N LEU A 5 -2.38 -10.48 3.57
CA LEU A 5 -2.04 -11.41 2.50
C LEU A 5 -1.00 -10.74 1.60
N PHE A 6 0.22 -11.25 1.58
CA PHE A 6 1.32 -10.59 0.91
C PHE A 6 1.51 -11.04 -0.53
N VAL A 7 1.53 -10.07 -1.45
CA VAL A 7 1.83 -10.20 -2.89
C VAL A 7 3.05 -9.33 -3.22
N SER A 8 4.18 -9.63 -2.58
CA SER A 8 5.38 -8.78 -2.53
C SER A 8 5.87 -8.33 -3.90
N PHE A 9 6.04 -7.02 -4.08
CA PHE A 9 6.41 -6.31 -5.32
C PHE A 9 5.47 -6.51 -6.52
N LYS A 10 4.42 -7.29 -6.40
CA LYS A 10 3.52 -7.54 -7.54
C LYS A 10 2.80 -6.25 -7.94
N GLY A 11 2.79 -5.97 -9.25
CA GLY A 11 2.23 -4.73 -9.80
C GLY A 11 3.09 -3.47 -9.62
N CYS A 12 4.20 -3.50 -8.88
CA CYS A 12 5.05 -2.32 -8.72
C CYS A 12 5.93 -2.10 -9.97
N PRO A 13 5.72 -1.02 -10.77
CA PRO A 13 6.52 -0.75 -11.96
C PRO A 13 7.93 -0.22 -11.62
N HIS A 14 8.09 0.33 -10.40
CA HIS A 14 9.33 0.90 -9.90
C HIS A 14 9.71 0.27 -8.57
N ARG A 15 11.00 0.34 -8.24
CA ARG A 15 11.50 0.02 -6.90
C ARG A 15 11.83 1.32 -6.19
N CYS A 16 10.93 1.72 -5.29
CA CYS A 16 11.14 2.92 -4.48
C CYS A 16 12.45 2.83 -3.70
N LEU A 17 13.10 3.98 -3.50
CA LEU A 17 14.40 4.13 -2.83
C LEU A 17 14.54 3.31 -1.54
N PHE A 18 13.46 3.20 -0.77
CA PHE A 18 13.41 2.61 0.57
C PHE A 18 12.86 1.18 0.61
N CYS A 19 12.37 0.63 -0.51
CA CYS A 19 11.49 -0.53 -0.46
C CYS A 19 12.21 -1.85 -0.82
N ASN A 20 12.12 -2.82 0.11
CA ASN A 20 12.50 -4.21 -0.12
C ASN A 20 11.44 -5.14 0.50
N GLN A 21 10.38 -5.42 -0.25
CA GLN A 21 9.22 -6.17 0.24
C GLN A 21 9.54 -7.58 0.75
N PRO A 22 10.39 -8.39 0.10
CA PRO A 22 10.77 -9.69 0.63
C PRO A 22 11.40 -9.62 2.02
N ILE A 23 12.22 -8.59 2.30
CA ILE A 23 12.80 -8.39 3.63
C ILE A 23 11.76 -7.89 4.63
N ILE A 24 10.92 -6.93 4.23
CA ILE A 24 9.89 -6.33 5.09
C ILE A 24 8.87 -7.38 5.54
N ASN A 25 8.42 -8.23 4.62
CA ASN A 25 7.35 -9.19 4.87
C ASN A 25 7.83 -10.59 5.24
N GLY A 26 9.15 -10.85 5.11
CA GLY A 26 9.72 -12.19 5.27
C GLY A 26 9.31 -13.19 4.19
N THR A 27 8.64 -12.74 3.12
CA THR A 27 8.15 -13.59 2.03
C THR A 27 8.43 -12.97 0.66
N ALA A 28 8.85 -13.78 -0.29
CA ALA A 28 8.84 -13.43 -1.72
C ALA A 28 7.56 -13.98 -2.36
N TYR A 29 7.04 -13.28 -3.35
CA TYR A 29 5.89 -13.75 -4.11
C TYR A 29 6.38 -14.45 -5.40
N HIS A 30 6.07 -15.74 -5.54
CA HIS A 30 6.41 -16.55 -6.70
C HIS A 30 5.19 -17.00 -7.51
N GLY A 31 3.97 -16.68 -7.05
CA GLY A 31 2.74 -16.98 -7.77
C GLY A 31 1.54 -17.28 -6.88
N VAL A 32 0.47 -17.73 -7.51
CA VAL A 32 -0.82 -18.02 -6.88
C VAL A 32 -0.72 -19.06 -5.75
N GLU A 33 0.21 -20.01 -5.86
CA GLU A 33 0.40 -21.04 -4.83
C GLU A 33 0.91 -20.48 -3.49
N ASP A 34 1.68 -19.38 -3.52
CA ASP A 34 2.07 -18.69 -2.28
C ASP A 34 0.85 -18.10 -1.58
N VAL A 35 -0.06 -17.50 -2.36
CA VAL A 35 -1.31 -16.95 -1.81
C VAL A 35 -2.17 -18.06 -1.20
N LYS A 36 -2.30 -19.20 -1.89
CA LYS A 36 -3.01 -20.37 -1.35
C LYS A 36 -2.37 -20.89 -0.06
N SER A 37 -1.04 -20.91 0.00
CA SER A 37 -0.30 -21.31 1.20
C SER A 37 -0.57 -20.37 2.36
N GLN A 38 -0.49 -19.04 2.13
CA GLN A 38 -0.82 -18.04 3.12
C GLN A 38 -2.26 -18.21 3.62
N LEU A 39 -3.23 -18.38 2.71
CA LEU A 39 -4.64 -18.58 3.07
C LEU A 39 -4.86 -19.82 3.94
N ARG A 40 -4.19 -20.94 3.64
CA ARG A 40 -4.27 -22.15 4.47
C ARG A 40 -3.73 -21.90 5.89
N THR A 41 -2.61 -21.19 5.99
CA THR A 41 -2.02 -20.81 7.28
C THR A 41 -2.96 -19.88 8.06
N LEU A 42 -3.48 -18.85 7.41
CA LEU A 42 -4.43 -17.89 8.00
C LEU A 42 -5.71 -18.58 8.52
N ALA A 43 -6.24 -19.54 7.77
CA ALA A 43 -7.43 -20.30 8.17
C ALA A 43 -7.23 -21.08 9.49
N GLY A 44 -6.00 -21.40 9.85
CA GLY A 44 -5.67 -22.13 11.07
C GLY A 44 -5.71 -21.29 12.36
N TRP A 45 -5.59 -19.95 12.27
CA TRP A 45 -5.52 -19.08 13.44
C TRP A 45 -6.51 -17.91 13.46
N VAL A 46 -7.18 -17.62 12.35
CA VAL A 46 -8.18 -16.55 12.29
C VAL A 46 -9.42 -16.90 13.08
N ARG A 47 -9.79 -16.03 14.00
CA ARG A 47 -11.04 -16.16 14.78
C ARG A 47 -12.22 -15.62 13.99
N LYS A 48 -13.20 -16.48 13.70
CA LYS A 48 -14.41 -16.13 12.93
C LYS A 48 -15.44 -15.34 13.72
N ASP A 49 -15.34 -15.32 15.04
CA ASP A 49 -16.18 -14.53 15.95
C ASP A 49 -15.85 -13.04 15.98
N HIS A 50 -14.83 -12.62 15.25
CA HIS A 50 -14.42 -11.23 15.11
C HIS A 50 -14.73 -10.68 13.71
N ARG A 51 -14.96 -9.36 13.66
CA ARG A 51 -14.98 -8.67 12.37
C ARG A 51 -13.55 -8.61 11.82
N ASN A 52 -13.33 -9.37 10.77
CA ASN A 52 -12.04 -9.47 10.09
C ASN A 52 -12.10 -8.80 8.72
N GLU A 53 -11.01 -8.18 8.32
CA GLU A 53 -10.79 -7.61 7.00
C GLU A 53 -9.56 -8.25 6.37
N LEU A 54 -9.69 -8.89 5.22
CA LEU A 54 -8.55 -9.45 4.49
C LEU A 54 -7.90 -8.36 3.65
N ALA A 55 -6.59 -8.21 3.75
CA ALA A 55 -5.83 -7.14 3.12
C ALA A 55 -4.74 -7.65 2.19
N PHE A 56 -4.81 -7.31 0.90
CA PHE A 56 -3.70 -7.53 -0.04
C PHE A 56 -2.64 -6.45 0.14
N TYR A 57 -1.45 -6.85 0.58
CA TYR A 57 -0.33 -5.97 0.89
C TYR A 57 0.96 -6.36 0.17
N GLY A 58 1.96 -5.50 0.20
CA GLY A 58 3.31 -5.74 -0.30
C GLY A 58 3.54 -5.44 -1.77
N GLY A 59 2.49 -5.03 -2.50
CA GLY A 59 2.56 -4.68 -3.92
C GLY A 59 1.63 -3.52 -4.27
N SER A 60 1.39 -3.34 -5.56
CA SER A 60 0.43 -2.39 -6.13
C SER A 60 -0.68 -3.17 -6.83
N PHE A 61 -1.74 -3.49 -6.09
CA PHE A 61 -2.76 -4.44 -6.54
C PHE A 61 -3.39 -4.04 -7.88
N THR A 62 -3.82 -2.79 -8.03
CA THR A 62 -4.49 -2.31 -9.25
C THR A 62 -3.55 -2.08 -10.45
N ALA A 63 -2.23 -2.15 -10.24
CA ALA A 63 -1.25 -2.13 -11.31
C ALA A 63 -1.00 -3.53 -11.93
N LEU A 64 -1.61 -4.58 -11.37
CA LEU A 64 -1.64 -5.90 -11.99
C LEU A 64 -2.51 -5.90 -13.26
N PRO A 65 -2.25 -6.80 -14.23
CA PRO A 65 -3.21 -7.10 -15.28
C PRO A 65 -4.59 -7.44 -14.68
N LEU A 66 -5.67 -6.98 -15.30
CA LEU A 66 -7.03 -7.13 -14.76
C LEU A 66 -7.40 -8.59 -14.46
N ALA A 67 -7.01 -9.51 -15.35
CA ALA A 67 -7.23 -10.95 -15.14
C ALA A 67 -6.49 -11.51 -13.91
N GLU A 68 -5.33 -10.93 -13.56
CA GLU A 68 -4.59 -11.33 -12.37
C GLU A 68 -5.21 -10.74 -11.09
N GLN A 69 -5.72 -9.49 -11.15
CA GLN A 69 -6.51 -8.92 -10.05
C GLN A 69 -7.72 -9.81 -9.76
N GLU A 70 -8.47 -10.18 -10.79
CA GLU A 70 -9.65 -11.05 -10.70
C GLU A 70 -9.29 -12.42 -10.11
N ALA A 71 -8.27 -13.08 -10.63
CA ALA A 71 -7.83 -14.38 -10.12
C ALA A 71 -7.45 -14.35 -8.64
N LEU A 72 -6.79 -13.28 -8.17
CA LEU A 72 -6.45 -13.10 -6.76
C LEU A 72 -7.69 -12.87 -5.89
N LEU A 73 -8.65 -12.10 -6.38
CA LEU A 73 -9.92 -11.87 -5.69
C LEU A 73 -10.75 -13.16 -5.62
N GLU A 74 -10.84 -13.91 -6.71
CA GLU A 74 -11.55 -15.20 -6.73
C GLU A 74 -11.00 -16.21 -5.71
N LEU A 75 -9.67 -16.27 -5.54
CA LEU A 75 -9.02 -17.16 -4.58
C LEU A 75 -9.47 -16.97 -3.15
N VAL A 76 -9.82 -15.75 -2.76
CA VAL A 76 -10.20 -15.44 -1.37
C VAL A 76 -11.70 -15.57 -1.12
N MET A 77 -12.55 -15.62 -2.16
CA MET A 77 -13.99 -15.67 -2.02
C MET A 77 -14.52 -16.90 -1.27
N PRO A 78 -13.97 -18.13 -1.45
CA PRO A 78 -14.37 -19.27 -0.63
C PRO A 78 -14.16 -19.05 0.87
N TYR A 79 -13.09 -18.38 1.26
CA TYR A 79 -12.80 -18.05 2.67
C TYR A 79 -13.77 -16.99 3.22
N ARG A 80 -14.16 -16.01 2.39
CA ARG A 80 -15.22 -15.05 2.74
C ARG A 80 -16.55 -15.77 2.99
N LYS A 81 -16.96 -16.65 2.07
CA LYS A 81 -18.18 -17.49 2.22
C LYS A 81 -18.14 -18.37 3.46
N ALA A 82 -16.96 -18.85 3.84
CA ALA A 82 -16.74 -19.64 5.04
C ALA A 82 -16.63 -18.81 6.34
N GLY A 83 -16.77 -17.46 6.26
CA GLY A 83 -16.83 -16.54 7.41
C GLY A 83 -15.48 -16.18 8.03
N TYR A 84 -14.37 -16.37 7.33
CA TYR A 84 -13.05 -15.97 7.85
C TYR A 84 -12.88 -14.44 7.88
N PHE A 85 -13.50 -13.72 6.96
CA PHE A 85 -13.51 -12.26 6.92
C PHE A 85 -14.81 -11.74 6.28
N THR A 86 -15.16 -10.49 6.58
CA THR A 86 -16.35 -9.82 6.02
C THR A 86 -15.98 -8.86 4.90
N ASP A 87 -14.88 -8.13 5.06
CA ASP A 87 -14.48 -7.04 4.19
C ASP A 87 -13.13 -7.33 3.52
N LEU A 88 -12.93 -6.75 2.35
CA LEU A 88 -11.67 -6.78 1.59
C LEU A 88 -11.03 -5.40 1.59
N ARG A 89 -9.71 -5.40 1.73
CA ARG A 89 -8.84 -4.23 1.66
C ARG A 89 -7.67 -4.52 0.73
N LEU A 90 -7.11 -3.51 0.11
CA LEU A 90 -5.87 -3.64 -0.65
C LEU A 90 -5.05 -2.38 -0.62
N SER A 91 -3.75 -2.50 -0.86
CA SER A 91 -2.85 -1.37 -1.08
C SER A 91 -2.52 -1.22 -2.56
N THR A 92 -2.42 0.02 -3.01
CA THR A 92 -2.03 0.33 -4.37
C THR A 92 -1.37 1.70 -4.49
N ARG A 93 -0.94 2.01 -5.70
CA ARG A 93 -0.30 3.28 -6.10
C ARG A 93 -1.36 4.24 -6.66
N PRO A 94 -1.15 5.57 -6.53
CA PRO A 94 -2.04 6.57 -7.15
C PRO A 94 -2.12 6.45 -8.67
N ASP A 95 -1.01 6.20 -9.33
CA ASP A 95 -0.87 6.10 -10.79
C ASP A 95 -1.40 4.78 -11.40
N ALA A 96 -2.03 3.93 -10.57
CA ALA A 96 -2.56 2.63 -10.99
C ALA A 96 -4.08 2.53 -10.81
N ILE A 97 -4.80 3.64 -10.78
CA ILE A 97 -6.26 3.66 -10.69
C ILE A 97 -6.87 3.72 -12.09
N SER A 98 -7.76 2.77 -12.41
CA SER A 98 -8.47 2.74 -13.68
C SER A 98 -9.95 2.41 -13.49
N PRO A 99 -10.86 2.88 -14.37
CA PRO A 99 -12.28 2.54 -14.28
C PRO A 99 -12.55 1.04 -14.27
N ALA A 100 -11.79 0.26 -15.05
CA ALA A 100 -11.92 -1.19 -15.10
C ALA A 100 -11.55 -1.86 -13.77
N SER A 101 -10.42 -1.46 -13.16
CA SER A 101 -10.06 -1.95 -11.83
C SER A 101 -11.08 -1.53 -10.78
N LEU A 102 -11.58 -0.28 -10.80
CA LEU A 102 -12.58 0.18 -9.84
C LEU A 102 -13.89 -0.62 -9.94
N SER A 103 -14.33 -0.96 -11.17
CA SER A 103 -15.50 -1.82 -11.37
C SER A 103 -15.27 -3.20 -10.78
N LEU A 104 -14.15 -3.85 -11.12
CA LEU A 104 -13.79 -5.16 -10.61
C LEU A 104 -13.75 -5.18 -9.07
N LEU A 105 -13.09 -4.21 -8.46
CA LEU A 105 -13.00 -4.13 -7.00
C LEU A 105 -14.38 -4.02 -6.32
N ARG A 106 -15.31 -3.27 -6.91
CA ARG A 106 -16.71 -3.17 -6.42
C ARG A 106 -17.43 -4.51 -6.55
N ASP A 107 -17.31 -5.18 -7.69
CA ASP A 107 -18.00 -6.45 -7.97
C ASP A 107 -17.59 -7.53 -6.97
N TYR A 108 -16.33 -7.53 -6.53
CA TYR A 108 -15.81 -8.42 -5.48
C TYR A 108 -16.02 -7.90 -4.05
N GLY A 109 -16.62 -6.71 -3.89
CA GLY A 109 -16.95 -6.13 -2.59
C GLY A 109 -15.72 -5.71 -1.78
N VAL A 110 -14.69 -5.20 -2.45
CA VAL A 110 -13.61 -4.47 -1.78
C VAL A 110 -14.18 -3.22 -1.16
N ARG A 111 -13.85 -2.97 0.10
CA ARG A 111 -14.33 -1.81 0.85
C ARG A 111 -13.30 -0.71 0.97
N THR A 112 -12.07 -1.08 1.28
CA THR A 112 -11.02 -0.12 1.64
C THR A 112 -9.85 -0.20 0.66
N VAL A 113 -9.40 0.96 0.17
CA VAL A 113 -8.19 1.08 -0.64
C VAL A 113 -7.17 1.93 0.11
N GLU A 114 -6.01 1.34 0.41
CA GLU A 114 -4.87 2.05 0.97
C GLU A 114 -4.00 2.61 -0.15
N LEU A 115 -3.98 3.91 -0.28
CA LEU A 115 -3.27 4.61 -1.34
C LEU A 115 -1.87 5.01 -0.87
N GLY A 116 -0.84 4.50 -1.54
CA GLY A 116 0.56 4.77 -1.21
C GLY A 116 0.99 6.18 -1.63
N VAL A 117 0.56 7.19 -0.90
CA VAL A 117 0.85 8.62 -1.13
C VAL A 117 2.31 8.94 -0.83
N GLN A 118 2.76 8.62 0.36
CA GLN A 118 4.06 8.90 1.00
C GLN A 118 4.26 10.39 1.30
N SER A 119 4.21 11.26 0.28
CA SER A 119 4.36 12.73 0.36
C SER A 119 3.49 13.40 -0.72
N LEU A 120 3.24 14.70 -0.57
CA LEU A 120 2.67 15.57 -1.62
C LEU A 120 3.68 16.64 -2.08
N ASP A 121 4.96 16.39 -1.84
CA ASP A 121 6.04 17.19 -2.38
C ASP A 121 6.72 16.47 -3.55
N ASP A 122 6.64 17.06 -4.75
CA ASP A 122 7.10 16.42 -5.99
C ASP A 122 8.62 16.20 -6.02
N VAL A 123 9.38 17.05 -5.35
CA VAL A 123 10.84 16.88 -5.21
C VAL A 123 11.12 15.63 -4.37
N THR A 124 10.46 15.50 -3.23
CA THR A 124 10.53 14.32 -2.36
C THR A 124 10.10 13.06 -3.11
N LEU A 125 8.95 13.09 -3.81
CA LEU A 125 8.45 11.95 -4.60
C LEU A 125 9.45 11.50 -5.68
N THR A 126 10.11 12.46 -6.33
CA THR A 126 11.17 12.18 -7.33
C THR A 126 12.38 11.52 -6.68
N LEU A 127 12.87 12.03 -5.55
CA LEU A 127 13.98 11.44 -4.80
C LEU A 127 13.67 10.00 -4.34
N LEU A 128 12.42 9.73 -4.01
CA LEU A 128 11.95 8.39 -3.60
C LEU A 128 11.77 7.41 -4.75
N ASP A 129 11.96 7.82 -6.01
CA ASP A 129 11.72 7.01 -7.21
C ASP A 129 10.26 6.49 -7.25
N ARG A 130 9.28 7.38 -6.91
CA ARG A 130 7.87 7.02 -6.82
C ARG A 130 7.20 6.86 -8.18
N GLY A 131 7.63 7.61 -9.20
CA GLY A 131 7.08 7.56 -10.57
C GLY A 131 5.70 8.22 -10.72
N HIS A 132 5.20 8.91 -9.70
CA HIS A 132 3.99 9.75 -9.74
C HIS A 132 4.25 11.05 -8.99
N ASP A 133 3.42 12.06 -9.26
CA ASP A 133 3.43 13.39 -8.63
C ASP A 133 2.26 13.55 -7.63
N ALA A 134 2.21 14.70 -6.98
CA ALA A 134 1.15 15.03 -6.04
C ALA A 134 -0.23 15.16 -6.75
N HIS A 135 -0.27 15.65 -7.98
CA HIS A 135 -1.52 15.80 -8.74
C HIS A 135 -2.20 14.43 -8.95
N CYS A 136 -1.43 13.43 -9.31
CA CYS A 136 -1.90 12.04 -9.44
C CYS A 136 -2.56 11.52 -8.14
N VAL A 137 -2.06 11.91 -6.97
CA VAL A 137 -2.66 11.53 -5.68
C VAL A 137 -4.05 12.15 -5.50
N TYR A 138 -4.22 13.44 -5.83
CA TYR A 138 -5.52 14.10 -5.76
C TYR A 138 -6.54 13.45 -6.68
N GLU A 139 -6.17 13.17 -7.93
CA GLU A 139 -7.05 12.52 -8.91
C GLU A 139 -7.44 11.11 -8.46
N ALA A 140 -6.48 10.30 -8.02
CA ALA A 140 -6.72 8.94 -7.56
C ALA A 140 -7.65 8.91 -6.34
N THR A 141 -7.44 9.82 -5.38
CA THR A 141 -8.29 9.94 -4.20
C THR A 141 -9.72 10.28 -4.58
N ALA A 142 -9.91 11.28 -5.46
CA ALA A 142 -11.24 11.68 -5.91
C ALA A 142 -11.96 10.55 -6.67
N GLN A 143 -11.25 9.81 -7.54
CA GLN A 143 -11.82 8.68 -8.28
C GLN A 143 -12.26 7.56 -7.34
N LEU A 144 -11.43 7.19 -6.35
CA LEU A 144 -11.75 6.16 -5.36
C LEU A 144 -12.95 6.55 -4.50
N GLN A 145 -12.99 7.79 -4.01
CA GLN A 145 -14.12 8.30 -3.20
C GLN A 145 -15.42 8.36 -4.03
N ALA A 146 -15.36 8.85 -5.26
CA ALA A 146 -16.51 8.87 -6.17
C ALA A 146 -17.02 7.46 -6.50
N ALA A 147 -16.13 6.46 -6.52
CA ALA A 147 -16.49 5.05 -6.69
C ALA A 147 -17.02 4.38 -5.41
N GLY A 148 -17.04 5.08 -4.27
CA GLY A 148 -17.61 4.61 -3.00
C GLY A 148 -16.64 3.81 -2.11
N PHE A 149 -15.33 3.85 -2.39
CA PHE A 149 -14.34 3.20 -1.53
C PHE A 149 -13.98 4.06 -0.33
N ALA A 150 -13.75 3.42 0.82
CA ALA A 150 -13.05 4.02 1.95
C ALA A 150 -11.57 4.16 1.58
N VAL A 151 -11.05 5.39 1.55
CA VAL A 151 -9.67 5.67 1.15
C VAL A 151 -8.82 5.91 2.40
N ILE A 152 -7.73 5.16 2.52
CA ILE A 152 -6.72 5.35 3.54
C ILE A 152 -5.45 5.87 2.86
N HIS A 153 -4.94 7.02 3.30
CA HIS A 153 -3.68 7.53 2.81
C HIS A 153 -2.52 6.95 3.63
N GLN A 154 -1.55 6.36 2.93
CA GLN A 154 -0.33 5.87 3.53
C GLN A 154 0.77 6.92 3.34
N LEU A 155 1.24 7.48 4.43
CA LEU A 155 2.24 8.55 4.47
C LEU A 155 3.53 8.03 5.08
N MET A 156 4.63 8.68 4.74
CA MET A 156 5.91 8.43 5.39
C MET A 156 6.49 9.75 5.88
N VAL A 157 7.25 9.68 6.96
CA VAL A 157 7.99 10.81 7.54
C VAL A 157 9.48 10.52 7.57
N ASN A 158 10.29 11.55 7.70
CA ASN A 158 11.76 11.49 7.66
C ASN A 158 12.28 11.10 6.27
N LEU A 159 11.58 11.54 5.23
CA LEU A 159 11.95 11.26 3.86
C LEU A 159 13.19 12.05 3.43
N PRO A 160 14.06 11.53 2.57
CA PRO A 160 15.16 12.31 1.99
C PRO A 160 14.67 13.58 1.33
N GLY A 161 15.26 14.71 1.71
CA GLY A 161 14.88 16.04 1.22
C GLY A 161 13.62 16.62 1.85
N GLU A 162 12.97 15.91 2.78
CA GLU A 162 11.81 16.42 3.51
C GLU A 162 12.24 17.56 4.45
N THR A 163 11.42 18.57 4.52
CA THR A 163 11.53 19.70 5.45
C THR A 163 10.23 19.83 6.22
N GLU A 164 10.23 20.57 7.33
CA GLU A 164 9.01 20.86 8.08
C GLU A 164 7.93 21.50 7.18
N GLU A 165 8.32 22.34 6.23
CA GLU A 165 7.40 22.99 5.30
C GLU A 165 6.79 22.01 4.29
N THR A 166 7.58 21.11 3.72
CA THR A 166 7.07 20.07 2.79
C THR A 166 6.21 19.06 3.51
N LEU A 167 6.53 18.70 4.75
CA LEU A 167 5.68 17.87 5.60
C LEU A 167 4.33 18.57 5.90
N LYS A 168 4.35 19.84 6.30
CA LYS A 168 3.13 20.63 6.52
C LYS A 168 2.29 20.75 5.25
N LYS A 169 2.91 20.94 4.08
CA LYS A 169 2.23 20.93 2.78
C LYS A 169 1.51 19.60 2.56
N THR A 170 2.20 18.48 2.81
CA THR A 170 1.62 17.14 2.70
C THR A 170 0.42 16.96 3.63
N LEU A 171 0.56 17.32 4.90
CA LEU A 171 -0.52 17.18 5.89
C LEU A 171 -1.75 18.03 5.53
N ARG A 172 -1.55 19.29 5.11
CA ARG A 172 -2.64 20.16 4.64
C ARG A 172 -3.36 19.57 3.43
N GLY A 173 -2.61 19.10 2.42
CA GLY A 173 -3.18 18.50 1.22
C GLY A 173 -3.96 17.22 1.52
N VAL A 174 -3.40 16.35 2.34
CA VAL A 174 -4.10 15.12 2.77
C VAL A 174 -5.37 15.44 3.54
N THR A 175 -5.33 16.39 4.47
CA THR A 175 -6.51 16.81 5.24
C THR A 175 -7.61 17.37 4.32
N ALA A 176 -7.23 18.15 3.29
CA ALA A 176 -8.18 18.72 2.33
C ALA A 176 -8.86 17.66 1.42
N MET A 177 -8.24 16.49 1.23
CA MET A 177 -8.83 15.36 0.50
C MET A 177 -9.81 14.53 1.32
N HIS A 178 -9.91 14.76 2.64
CA HIS A 178 -10.81 14.03 3.55
C HIS A 178 -10.78 12.49 3.40
N PRO A 179 -9.60 11.84 3.49
CA PRO A 179 -9.57 10.38 3.49
C PRO A 179 -10.27 9.83 4.74
N GLU A 180 -10.74 8.59 4.67
CA GLU A 180 -11.31 7.87 5.84
C GLU A 180 -10.30 7.71 6.98
N GLY A 181 -9.01 7.71 6.65
CA GLY A 181 -7.93 7.68 7.63
C GLY A 181 -6.55 7.81 7.00
N CYS A 182 -5.56 7.91 7.87
CA CYS A 182 -4.15 7.92 7.47
C CYS A 182 -3.37 6.87 8.26
N ARG A 183 -2.34 6.31 7.61
CA ARG A 183 -1.32 5.48 8.23
C ARG A 183 0.02 6.18 8.03
N ILE A 184 0.71 6.48 9.11
CA ILE A 184 1.99 7.19 9.09
C ILE A 184 3.09 6.19 9.44
N TYR A 185 4.11 6.10 8.60
CA TYR A 185 5.26 5.22 8.79
C TYR A 185 6.55 6.05 8.88
N PRO A 186 7.36 5.85 9.91
CA PRO A 186 8.71 6.38 9.89
C PRO A 186 9.52 5.67 8.79
N LEU A 187 10.37 6.42 8.10
CA LEU A 187 11.29 5.84 7.13
C LEU A 187 12.38 5.05 7.84
N LEU A 188 12.48 3.77 7.52
CA LEU A 188 13.50 2.88 8.03
C LEU A 188 14.52 2.54 6.95
N VAL A 189 15.79 2.48 7.33
CA VAL A 189 16.87 2.01 6.45
C VAL A 189 16.86 0.48 6.42
N ILE A 190 16.41 -0.07 5.31
CA ILE A 190 16.26 -1.51 5.11
C ILE A 190 17.36 -2.02 4.19
N GLU A 191 18.00 -3.11 4.60
CA GLU A 191 19.07 -3.73 3.83
C GLU A 191 18.65 -4.10 2.40
N GLY A 192 19.58 -3.97 1.44
CA GLY A 192 19.33 -4.24 0.03
C GLY A 192 18.47 -3.18 -0.68
N THR A 193 18.34 -1.98 -0.11
CA THR A 193 17.69 -0.81 -0.73
C THR A 193 18.71 0.22 -1.17
N LYS A 194 18.35 1.07 -2.15
CA LYS A 194 19.16 2.25 -2.50
C LYS A 194 19.35 3.18 -1.30
N LEU A 195 18.37 3.27 -0.40
CA LEU A 195 18.45 4.07 0.84
C LEU A 195 19.54 3.54 1.78
N ALA A 196 19.71 2.22 1.90
CA ALA A 196 20.80 1.63 2.68
C ALA A 196 22.17 1.98 2.11
N ASP A 197 22.30 2.06 0.78
CA ASP A 197 23.52 2.53 0.14
C ASP A 197 23.79 4.01 0.42
N TRP A 198 22.76 4.86 0.42
CA TRP A 198 22.87 6.26 0.78
C TRP A 198 23.29 6.45 2.24
N TYR A 199 22.70 5.67 3.16
CA TYR A 199 23.06 5.68 4.56
C TYR A 199 24.54 5.32 4.77
N ARG A 200 25.01 4.21 4.16
CA ARG A 200 26.42 3.78 4.26
C ARG A 200 27.42 4.82 3.69
N LYS A 201 26.98 5.60 2.70
CA LYS A 201 27.79 6.67 2.09
C LYS A 201 27.68 8.01 2.81
N GLY A 202 26.88 8.11 3.88
CA GLY A 202 26.62 9.36 4.60
C GLY A 202 25.76 10.37 3.83
N CYS A 203 25.04 9.92 2.76
CA CYS A 203 24.14 10.77 1.99
C CYS A 203 22.73 10.88 2.61
N TYR A 204 22.43 10.05 3.59
CA TYR A 204 21.18 10.07 4.35
C TYR A 204 21.46 9.69 5.80
N THR A 205 20.86 10.42 6.73
CA THR A 205 20.90 10.14 8.16
C THR A 205 19.46 10.04 8.65
N PRO A 206 19.01 8.89 9.20
CA PRO A 206 17.70 8.79 9.80
C PRO A 206 17.63 9.69 11.05
N LEU A 207 16.46 10.25 11.32
CA LEU A 207 16.20 10.94 12.58
C LEU A 207 16.25 9.93 13.75
N ASP A 208 16.58 10.39 14.93
CA ASP A 208 16.50 9.58 16.13
C ASP A 208 15.02 9.39 16.58
N LEU A 209 14.79 8.52 17.57
CA LEU A 209 13.44 8.25 18.07
C LEU A 209 12.79 9.45 18.77
N ALA A 210 13.58 10.43 19.21
CA ALA A 210 13.04 11.63 19.85
C ALA A 210 12.62 12.69 18.82
N GLU A 211 13.17 12.60 17.59
CA GLU A 211 12.91 13.53 16.48
C GLU A 211 11.80 12.99 15.53
N THR A 212 11.42 11.72 15.67
CA THR A 212 10.40 11.05 14.88
C THR A 212 9.01 11.14 15.54
#